data_edad7d013b6f80cf4b53a1f97d323e14
#
_entry.id   edad7d013b6f80cf4b53a1f97d323e14
#
_cell.length_a   1.000
_cell.length_b   1.000
_cell.length_c   1.000
_cell.angle_alpha   90.00
_cell.angle_beta   90.00
_cell.angle_gamma   90.00
#
_symmetry.space_group_name_H-M   'P 1'
#
loop_
_entity.id
_entity.type
_entity.pdbx_description
1 polymer ?
#
loop_
_entity_poly.entity_id
_entity_poly.type
_entity_poly.pdbx_seq_one_letter_code
_entity_poly.pdbx_strand_id
1 'polypeptide(L)'
;PPGTILPAERELSELIGVTRTTLREVLQRLARDGWLTIQHGKPTKVNNFWETCGLNILETLARLDQEGIPELVDNLLAARTNLSAVFIRGAIRNNPQESAEIIARYKNVEQEGMAFAQFDYQMSHDLALASNNNVFVLMMNGFRGLYSRIGGYFFSHQQARDVANKYYADLLDVAEKGEYEKVPVVVRNYGIESGKVWLSIRDEMPKDLVD
;
A
#
# COMPACT_ATOMS: atom_id res chain seq x y z
N PRO A 1 14.99 -20.02 -5.03
CA PRO A 1 13.66 -20.62 -4.78
C PRO A 1 13.44 -20.86 -3.30
N PRO A 2 12.15 -20.86 -2.82
CA PRO A 2 11.85 -21.25 -1.46
C PRO A 2 12.44 -22.62 -1.10
N GLY A 3 12.92 -22.77 0.13
CA GLY A 3 13.57 -23.98 0.60
C GLY A 3 15.07 -24.08 0.28
N THR A 4 15.60 -23.22 -0.58
CA THR A 4 17.04 -23.20 -0.91
C THR A 4 17.87 -22.92 0.34
N ILE A 5 18.95 -23.66 0.50
CA ILE A 5 19.97 -23.43 1.53
C ILE A 5 21.04 -22.51 0.96
N LEU A 6 21.33 -21.41 1.65
CA LEU A 6 22.40 -20.52 1.27
C LEU A 6 23.77 -21.11 1.65
N PRO A 7 24.83 -20.78 0.89
CA PRO A 7 26.20 -21.11 1.26
C PRO A 7 26.56 -20.55 2.66
N ALA A 8 27.60 -21.09 3.28
CA ALA A 8 28.10 -20.55 4.55
C ALA A 8 28.48 -19.08 4.40
N GLU A 9 28.30 -18.26 5.47
CA GLU A 9 28.55 -16.80 5.42
C GLU A 9 29.92 -16.45 4.83
N ARG A 10 30.96 -17.28 5.10
CA ARG A 10 32.31 -17.06 4.55
C ARG A 10 32.30 -17.19 3.02
N GLU A 11 31.78 -18.29 2.52
CA GLU A 11 31.72 -18.57 1.10
C GLU A 11 30.83 -17.55 0.37
N LEU A 12 29.67 -17.25 0.93
CA LEU A 12 28.74 -16.28 0.35
C LEU A 12 29.34 -14.86 0.30
N SER A 13 30.10 -14.45 1.33
CA SER A 13 30.78 -13.15 1.33
C SER A 13 31.89 -13.06 0.26
N GLU A 14 32.62 -14.14 0.03
CA GLU A 14 33.62 -14.24 -1.04
C GLU A 14 32.96 -14.19 -2.42
N LEU A 15 31.86 -14.92 -2.62
CA LEU A 15 31.09 -14.94 -3.89
C LEU A 15 30.51 -13.57 -4.28
N ILE A 16 30.01 -12.82 -3.30
CA ILE A 16 29.36 -11.50 -3.54
C ILE A 16 30.41 -10.38 -3.54
N GLY A 17 31.61 -10.60 -3.01
CA GLY A 17 32.67 -9.59 -2.95
C GLY A 17 32.45 -8.55 -1.84
N VAL A 18 31.80 -8.91 -0.72
CA VAL A 18 31.58 -8.04 0.44
C VAL A 18 32.23 -8.58 1.70
N THR A 19 32.39 -7.72 2.73
CA THR A 19 32.89 -8.18 4.03
C THR A 19 31.84 -9.08 4.72
N ARG A 20 32.32 -10.00 5.57
CA ARG A 20 31.43 -10.88 6.35
C ARG A 20 30.50 -10.09 7.29
N THR A 21 30.96 -8.96 7.81
CA THR A 21 30.15 -8.07 8.67
C THR A 21 29.00 -7.47 7.87
N THR A 22 29.30 -6.90 6.70
CA THR A 22 28.29 -6.32 5.81
C THR A 22 27.26 -7.37 5.38
N LEU A 23 27.75 -8.57 4.99
CA LEU A 23 26.85 -9.66 4.62
C LEU A 23 25.92 -10.04 5.78
N ARG A 24 26.45 -10.18 6.99
CA ARG A 24 25.65 -10.55 8.17
C ARG A 24 24.56 -9.53 8.46
N GLU A 25 24.84 -8.23 8.37
CA GLU A 25 23.84 -7.19 8.53
C GLU A 25 22.70 -7.30 7.50
N VAL A 26 23.04 -7.56 6.24
CA VAL A 26 22.04 -7.76 5.18
C VAL A 26 21.21 -9.02 5.44
N LEU A 27 21.84 -10.15 5.77
CA LEU A 27 21.13 -11.40 6.08
C LEU A 27 20.20 -11.24 7.29
N GLN A 28 20.62 -10.53 8.33
CA GLN A 28 19.78 -10.23 9.50
C GLN A 28 18.58 -9.36 9.14
N ARG A 29 18.73 -8.39 8.22
CA ARG A 29 17.64 -7.57 7.71
C ARG A 29 16.64 -8.43 6.93
N LEU A 30 17.13 -9.26 6.00
CA LEU A 30 16.30 -10.19 5.23
C LEU A 30 15.57 -11.21 6.13
N ALA A 31 16.23 -11.67 7.19
CA ALA A 31 15.58 -12.57 8.15
C ALA A 31 14.48 -11.86 8.96
N ARG A 32 14.69 -10.60 9.36
CA ARG A 32 13.70 -9.78 10.05
C ARG A 32 12.48 -9.53 9.19
N ASP A 33 12.67 -9.31 7.90
CA ASP A 33 11.59 -9.09 6.93
C ASP A 33 10.89 -10.39 6.50
N GLY A 34 11.40 -11.56 6.94
CA GLY A 34 10.78 -12.86 6.68
C GLY A 34 11.31 -13.61 5.45
N TRP A 35 12.24 -13.02 4.67
CA TRP A 35 12.81 -13.68 3.47
C TRP A 35 13.64 -14.91 3.79
N LEU A 36 14.31 -14.91 4.95
CA LEU A 36 15.24 -15.95 5.37
C LEU A 36 14.90 -16.46 6.77
N THR A 37 15.24 -17.73 7.02
CA THR A 37 15.34 -18.28 8.37
C THR A 37 16.79 -18.52 8.73
N ILE A 38 17.26 -17.82 9.79
CA ILE A 38 18.60 -17.99 10.37
C ILE A 38 18.42 -18.62 11.75
N GLN A 39 19.06 -19.79 11.96
CA GLN A 39 19.08 -20.48 13.25
C GLN A 39 20.51 -20.83 13.62
N HIS A 40 20.84 -20.69 14.90
CA HIS A 40 22.20 -21.04 15.37
C HIS A 40 22.53 -22.49 15.08
N GLY A 41 23.70 -22.74 14.49
CA GLY A 41 24.17 -24.09 14.16
C GLY A 41 23.46 -24.76 12.98
N LYS A 42 22.56 -24.03 12.27
CA LYS A 42 21.89 -24.56 11.07
C LYS A 42 22.18 -23.68 9.86
N PRO A 43 22.13 -24.25 8.65
CA PRO A 43 22.25 -23.47 7.42
C PRO A 43 21.11 -22.46 7.28
N THR A 44 21.42 -21.26 6.74
CA THR A 44 20.43 -20.25 6.41
C THR A 44 19.54 -20.73 5.27
N LYS A 45 18.22 -20.64 5.44
CA LYS A 45 17.23 -21.12 4.49
C LYS A 45 16.42 -19.99 3.89
N VAL A 46 16.16 -20.03 2.59
CA VAL A 46 15.25 -19.14 1.89
C VAL A 46 13.81 -19.56 2.18
N ASN A 47 12.99 -18.63 2.67
CA ASN A 47 11.59 -18.88 2.99
C ASN A 47 10.69 -18.74 1.76
N ASN A 48 9.47 -19.27 1.88
CA ASN A 48 8.37 -18.87 1.03
C ASN A 48 7.84 -17.53 1.56
N PHE A 49 8.14 -16.44 0.88
CA PHE A 49 7.80 -15.10 1.35
C PHE A 49 6.29 -14.87 1.47
N TRP A 50 5.45 -15.57 0.71
CA TRP A 50 4.00 -15.53 0.87
C TRP A 50 3.50 -16.06 2.22
N GLU A 51 4.30 -16.90 2.89
CA GLU A 51 3.95 -17.46 4.20
C GLU A 51 4.58 -16.70 5.38
N THR A 52 5.68 -15.98 5.14
CA THR A 52 6.53 -15.48 6.22
C THR A 52 6.74 -13.97 6.23
N CYS A 53 6.51 -13.28 5.11
CA CYS A 53 6.67 -11.84 5.02
C CYS A 53 5.34 -11.11 5.24
N GLY A 54 5.43 -9.83 5.57
CA GLY A 54 4.28 -8.91 5.68
C GLY A 54 4.24 -7.88 4.56
N LEU A 55 3.38 -6.88 4.71
CA LEU A 55 3.17 -5.82 3.71
C LEU A 55 4.42 -4.95 3.45
N ASN A 56 5.40 -4.99 4.33
CA ASN A 56 6.68 -4.27 4.21
C ASN A 56 7.51 -4.69 3.00
N ILE A 57 7.22 -5.84 2.37
CA ILE A 57 7.96 -6.32 1.20
C ILE A 57 7.33 -5.91 -0.15
N LEU A 58 6.14 -5.30 -0.16
CA LEU A 58 5.41 -4.98 -1.40
C LEU A 58 6.25 -4.15 -2.39
N GLU A 59 6.99 -3.16 -1.89
CA GLU A 59 7.87 -2.34 -2.72
C GLU A 59 9.05 -3.15 -3.30
N THR A 60 9.59 -4.08 -2.50
CA THR A 60 10.65 -4.99 -2.97
C THR A 60 10.13 -5.97 -4.01
N LEU A 61 8.92 -6.51 -3.83
CA LEU A 61 8.29 -7.39 -4.83
C LEU A 61 8.08 -6.66 -6.16
N ALA A 62 7.57 -5.43 -6.12
CA ALA A 62 7.39 -4.63 -7.33
C ALA A 62 8.71 -4.38 -8.08
N ARG A 63 9.83 -4.18 -7.36
CA ARG A 63 11.16 -4.02 -7.99
C ARG A 63 11.72 -5.31 -8.57
N LEU A 64 11.42 -6.45 -7.96
CA LEU A 64 11.96 -7.75 -8.37
C LEU A 64 11.20 -8.36 -9.55
N ASP A 65 9.92 -8.06 -9.69
CA ASP A 65 9.03 -8.60 -10.71
C ASP A 65 8.26 -7.47 -11.42
N GLN A 66 8.95 -6.79 -12.33
CA GLN A 66 8.36 -5.67 -13.08
C GLN A 66 7.22 -6.10 -14.01
N GLU A 67 7.21 -7.36 -14.47
CA GLU A 67 6.12 -7.89 -15.30
C GLU A 67 4.88 -8.19 -14.49
N GLY A 68 5.03 -8.58 -13.23
CA GLY A 68 3.94 -8.85 -12.29
C GLY A 68 3.37 -7.61 -11.60
N ILE A 69 3.93 -6.41 -11.80
CA ILE A 69 3.46 -5.18 -11.15
C ILE A 69 1.96 -4.92 -11.41
N PRO A 70 1.42 -5.00 -12.62
CA PRO A 70 0.01 -4.71 -12.85
C PRO A 70 -0.92 -5.58 -12.00
N GLU A 71 -0.64 -6.89 -11.88
CA GLU A 71 -1.41 -7.80 -11.05
C GLU A 71 -1.25 -7.49 -9.55
N LEU A 72 -0.02 -7.18 -9.11
CA LEU A 72 0.23 -6.77 -7.72
C LEU A 72 -0.56 -5.51 -7.36
N VAL A 73 -0.63 -4.54 -8.27
CA VAL A 73 -1.39 -3.30 -8.07
C VAL A 73 -2.90 -3.57 -8.08
N ASP A 74 -3.41 -4.42 -8.98
CA ASP A 74 -4.82 -4.84 -8.98
C ASP A 74 -5.22 -5.42 -7.62
N ASN A 75 -4.39 -6.32 -7.08
CA ASN A 75 -4.59 -6.93 -5.77
C ASN A 75 -4.49 -5.91 -4.62
N LEU A 76 -3.54 -4.97 -4.69
CA LEU A 76 -3.39 -3.88 -3.72
C LEU A 76 -4.63 -2.96 -3.70
N LEU A 77 -5.13 -2.56 -4.87
CA LEU A 77 -6.32 -1.70 -4.99
C LEU A 77 -7.57 -2.40 -4.44
N ALA A 78 -7.73 -3.69 -4.71
CA ALA A 78 -8.82 -4.49 -4.17
C ALA A 78 -8.74 -4.59 -2.64
N ALA A 79 -7.56 -4.90 -2.09
CA ALA A 79 -7.35 -4.97 -0.65
C ALA A 79 -7.61 -3.62 0.03
N ARG A 80 -7.07 -2.51 -0.53
CA ARG A 80 -7.29 -1.16 -0.05
C ARG A 80 -8.79 -0.81 -0.01
N THR A 81 -9.51 -1.05 -1.10
CA THR A 81 -10.94 -0.73 -1.20
C THR A 81 -11.75 -1.44 -0.09
N ASN A 82 -11.51 -2.74 0.11
CA ASN A 82 -12.20 -3.50 1.13
C ASN A 82 -11.87 -3.03 2.55
N LEU A 83 -10.59 -2.75 2.84
CA LEU A 83 -10.17 -2.23 4.14
C LEU A 83 -10.73 -0.83 4.40
N SER A 84 -10.74 0.05 3.39
CA SER A 84 -11.26 1.41 3.49
C SER A 84 -12.73 1.41 3.87
N ALA A 85 -13.56 0.53 3.31
CA ALA A 85 -14.97 0.42 3.66
C ALA A 85 -15.15 0.14 5.17
N VAL A 86 -14.27 -0.64 5.78
CA VAL A 86 -14.36 -1.00 7.20
C VAL A 86 -13.91 0.13 8.11
N PHE A 87 -12.69 0.66 7.90
CA PHE A 87 -12.15 1.65 8.84
C PHE A 87 -12.80 3.03 8.67
N ILE A 88 -13.19 3.46 7.45
CA ILE A 88 -13.90 4.72 7.23
C ILE A 88 -15.29 4.66 7.87
N ARG A 89 -16.01 3.54 7.72
CA ARG A 89 -17.26 3.33 8.44
C ARG A 89 -17.08 3.45 9.95
N GLY A 90 -16.00 2.86 10.48
CA GLY A 90 -15.63 2.97 11.90
C GLY A 90 -15.30 4.39 12.31
N ALA A 91 -14.54 5.15 11.51
CA ALA A 91 -14.18 6.54 11.74
C ALA A 91 -15.43 7.43 11.84
N ILE A 92 -16.29 7.39 10.84
CA ILE A 92 -17.51 8.21 10.80
C ILE A 92 -18.47 7.84 11.93
N ARG A 93 -18.57 6.55 12.27
CA ARG A 93 -19.40 6.12 13.42
C ARG A 93 -18.87 6.65 14.75
N ASN A 94 -17.55 6.60 14.96
CA ASN A 94 -16.93 6.95 16.23
C ASN A 94 -16.66 8.46 16.37
N ASN A 95 -16.29 9.12 15.27
CA ASN A 95 -15.84 10.52 15.22
C ASN A 95 -16.35 11.20 13.94
N PRO A 96 -17.68 11.44 13.79
CA PRO A 96 -18.26 11.96 12.54
C PRO A 96 -17.73 13.35 12.17
N GLN A 97 -17.61 14.26 13.14
CA GLN A 97 -17.13 15.61 12.91
C GLN A 97 -15.67 15.63 12.47
N GLU A 98 -14.79 14.94 13.18
CA GLU A 98 -13.37 14.80 12.81
C GLU A 98 -13.22 14.17 11.43
N SER A 99 -14.00 13.12 11.13
CA SER A 99 -13.99 12.47 9.83
C SER A 99 -14.39 13.44 8.70
N ALA A 100 -15.43 14.25 8.90
CA ALA A 100 -15.83 15.26 7.94
C ALA A 100 -14.74 16.31 7.72
N GLU A 101 -14.09 16.79 8.79
CA GLU A 101 -12.97 17.75 8.70
C GLU A 101 -11.76 17.16 7.94
N ILE A 102 -11.42 15.90 8.17
CA ILE A 102 -10.36 15.19 7.45
C ILE A 102 -10.68 15.13 5.95
N ILE A 103 -11.89 14.68 5.61
CA ILE A 103 -12.31 14.51 4.22
C ILE A 103 -12.41 15.88 3.52
N ALA A 104 -12.97 16.89 4.16
CA ALA A 104 -13.19 18.23 3.57
C ALA A 104 -11.91 18.90 3.04
N ARG A 105 -10.73 18.46 3.48
CA ARG A 105 -9.41 18.96 3.02
C ARG A 105 -9.21 18.77 1.52
N TYR A 106 -9.92 17.81 0.87
CA TYR A 106 -9.81 17.57 -0.57
C TYR A 106 -10.09 18.81 -1.42
N LYS A 107 -10.92 19.72 -0.92
CA LYS A 107 -11.31 20.98 -1.62
C LYS A 107 -10.12 21.90 -1.89
N ASN A 108 -9.02 21.73 -1.15
CA ASN A 108 -7.82 22.56 -1.22
C ASN A 108 -6.63 21.83 -1.86
N VAL A 109 -6.83 20.63 -2.42
CA VAL A 109 -5.75 19.86 -3.05
C VAL A 109 -5.45 20.39 -4.44
N GLU A 110 -4.18 20.64 -4.71
CA GLU A 110 -3.74 21.04 -6.05
C GLU A 110 -4.11 19.95 -7.08
N GLN A 111 -4.54 20.37 -8.28
CA GLN A 111 -4.99 19.45 -9.34
C GLN A 111 -3.81 18.80 -10.08
N GLU A 112 -2.91 18.18 -9.31
CA GLU A 112 -1.67 17.55 -9.74
C GLU A 112 -1.57 16.16 -9.14
N GLY A 113 -1.00 15.21 -9.91
CA GLY A 113 -1.03 13.80 -9.59
C GLY A 113 -0.41 13.43 -8.24
N MET A 114 0.75 13.99 -7.92
CA MET A 114 1.43 13.69 -6.67
C MET A 114 0.72 14.31 -5.46
N ALA A 115 0.18 15.53 -5.60
CA ALA A 115 -0.60 16.17 -4.54
C ALA A 115 -1.87 15.36 -4.21
N PHE A 116 -2.57 14.85 -5.23
CA PHE A 116 -3.69 13.93 -5.03
C PHE A 116 -3.29 12.63 -4.34
N ALA A 117 -2.20 11.99 -4.78
CA ALA A 117 -1.71 10.75 -4.19
C ALA A 117 -1.35 10.92 -2.70
N GLN A 118 -0.69 12.02 -2.37
CA GLN A 118 -0.34 12.36 -0.99
C GLN A 118 -1.57 12.62 -0.15
N PHE A 119 -2.52 13.40 -0.66
CA PHE A 119 -3.78 13.67 0.03
C PHE A 119 -4.58 12.38 0.26
N ASP A 120 -4.78 11.56 -0.78
CA ASP A 120 -5.59 10.35 -0.70
C ASP A 120 -5.01 9.34 0.30
N TYR A 121 -3.67 9.20 0.32
CA TYR A 121 -3.00 8.40 1.34
C TYR A 121 -3.20 8.99 2.75
N GLN A 122 -2.95 10.30 2.92
CA GLN A 122 -3.04 10.95 4.23
C GLN A 122 -4.47 10.93 4.78
N MET A 123 -5.47 11.21 3.93
CA MET A 123 -6.89 11.10 4.30
C MET A 123 -7.24 9.69 4.79
N SER A 124 -6.81 8.67 4.04
CA SER A 124 -7.07 7.27 4.43
C SER A 124 -6.39 6.91 5.75
N HIS A 125 -5.15 7.39 5.96
CA HIS A 125 -4.40 7.17 7.20
C HIS A 125 -5.05 7.88 8.40
N ASP A 126 -5.47 9.14 8.24
CA ASP A 126 -6.12 9.91 9.29
C ASP A 126 -7.50 9.29 9.66
N LEU A 127 -8.27 8.82 8.66
CA LEU A 127 -9.52 8.10 8.91
C LEU A 127 -9.29 6.74 9.58
N ALA A 128 -8.18 6.06 9.26
CA ALA A 128 -7.81 4.84 9.99
C ALA A 128 -7.53 5.14 11.47
N LEU A 129 -6.86 6.26 11.80
CA LEU A 129 -6.68 6.75 13.18
C LEU A 129 -8.03 7.06 13.83
N ALA A 130 -8.88 7.84 13.18
CA ALA A 130 -10.21 8.23 13.67
C ALA A 130 -11.15 7.03 13.87
N SER A 131 -10.85 5.87 13.27
CA SER A 131 -11.60 4.64 13.50
C SER A 131 -11.43 4.04 14.90
N ASN A 132 -10.45 4.52 15.67
CA ASN A 132 -10.03 3.97 16.96
C ASN A 132 -9.51 2.52 16.91
N ASN A 133 -9.08 2.05 15.75
CA ASN A 133 -8.45 0.75 15.57
C ASN A 133 -7.08 0.90 14.92
N ASN A 134 -6.05 0.99 15.75
CA ASN A 134 -4.67 1.24 15.30
C ASN A 134 -4.09 0.12 14.42
N VAL A 135 -4.72 -1.04 14.34
CA VAL A 135 -4.30 -2.11 13.41
C VAL A 135 -4.47 -1.64 11.97
N PHE A 136 -5.55 -0.91 11.65
CA PHE A 136 -5.73 -0.34 10.31
C PHE A 136 -4.65 0.70 9.95
N VAL A 137 -4.19 1.48 10.93
CA VAL A 137 -3.07 2.43 10.75
C VAL A 137 -1.78 1.68 10.36
N LEU A 138 -1.47 0.58 11.05
CA LEU A 138 -0.30 -0.24 10.74
C LEU A 138 -0.40 -0.88 9.35
N MET A 139 -1.60 -1.30 8.95
CA MET A 139 -1.84 -1.82 7.59
C MET A 139 -1.63 -0.71 6.53
N MET A 140 -2.14 0.49 6.76
CA MET A 140 -1.92 1.65 5.88
C MET A 140 -0.43 2.00 5.75
N ASN A 141 0.33 1.95 6.86
CA ASN A 141 1.78 2.15 6.83
C ASN A 141 2.48 1.13 5.93
N GLY A 142 2.03 -0.13 5.92
CA GLY A 142 2.56 -1.18 5.06
C GLY A 142 2.33 -0.95 3.56
N PHE A 143 1.30 -0.20 3.18
CA PHE A 143 1.02 0.16 1.78
C PHE A 143 1.78 1.41 1.30
N ARG A 144 2.32 2.22 2.20
CA ARG A 144 2.77 3.58 1.92
C ARG A 144 3.73 3.70 0.73
N GLY A 145 4.77 2.87 0.68
CA GLY A 145 5.83 3.00 -0.33
C GLY A 145 5.30 2.79 -1.75
N LEU A 146 4.70 1.63 -1.99
CA LEU A 146 4.13 1.29 -3.30
C LEU A 146 2.95 2.21 -3.65
N TYR A 147 2.10 2.53 -2.68
CA TYR A 147 0.93 3.39 -2.86
C TYR A 147 1.30 4.78 -3.37
N SER A 148 2.31 5.42 -2.78
CA SER A 148 2.71 6.78 -3.18
C SER A 148 3.16 6.85 -4.64
N ARG A 149 3.89 5.83 -5.12
CA ARG A 149 4.40 5.77 -6.50
C ARG A 149 3.27 5.50 -7.49
N ILE A 150 2.49 4.45 -7.26
CA ILE A 150 1.36 4.09 -8.12
C ILE A 150 0.28 5.18 -8.09
N GLY A 151 0.00 5.77 -6.92
CA GLY A 151 -0.94 6.87 -6.78
C GLY A 151 -0.53 8.09 -7.59
N GLY A 152 0.76 8.46 -7.59
CA GLY A 152 1.28 9.55 -8.41
C GLY A 152 0.99 9.35 -9.89
N TYR A 153 1.25 8.15 -10.41
CA TYR A 153 0.92 7.77 -11.80
C TYR A 153 -0.59 7.78 -12.04
N PHE A 154 -1.37 7.11 -11.21
CA PHE A 154 -2.83 7.04 -11.33
C PHE A 154 -3.45 8.44 -11.38
N PHE A 155 -3.13 9.28 -10.40
CA PHE A 155 -3.68 10.65 -10.32
C PHE A 155 -3.03 11.65 -11.28
N SER A 156 -1.98 11.30 -12.03
CA SER A 156 -1.53 12.13 -13.16
C SER A 156 -2.62 12.26 -14.23
N HIS A 157 -3.53 11.27 -14.31
CA HIS A 157 -4.65 11.26 -15.25
C HIS A 157 -5.85 12.04 -14.71
N GLN A 158 -6.41 12.95 -15.52
CA GLN A 158 -7.55 13.78 -15.13
C GLN A 158 -8.76 12.95 -14.71
N GLN A 159 -9.08 11.88 -15.46
CA GLN A 159 -10.19 10.99 -15.12
C GLN A 159 -10.08 10.37 -13.71
N ALA A 160 -8.87 10.01 -13.27
CA ALA A 160 -8.65 9.48 -11.95
C ALA A 160 -8.97 10.53 -10.86
N ARG A 161 -8.55 11.79 -11.09
CA ARG A 161 -8.86 12.89 -10.17
C ARG A 161 -10.35 13.21 -10.13
N ASP A 162 -11.05 13.17 -11.28
CA ASP A 162 -12.49 13.42 -11.35
C ASP A 162 -13.28 12.37 -10.55
N VAL A 163 -12.93 11.09 -10.74
CA VAL A 163 -13.53 9.97 -9.98
C VAL A 163 -13.24 10.11 -8.47
N ALA A 164 -12.02 10.51 -8.10
CA ALA A 164 -11.65 10.72 -6.70
C ALA A 164 -12.38 11.92 -6.08
N ASN A 165 -12.46 13.04 -6.79
CA ASN A 165 -13.19 14.22 -6.33
C ASN A 165 -14.67 13.91 -6.06
N LYS A 166 -15.31 13.14 -6.95
CA LYS A 166 -16.68 12.68 -6.72
C LYS A 166 -16.77 11.80 -5.47
N TYR A 167 -15.84 10.86 -5.31
CA TYR A 167 -15.79 9.99 -4.12
C TYR A 167 -15.63 10.77 -2.83
N TYR A 168 -14.73 11.76 -2.80
CA TYR A 168 -14.51 12.58 -1.60
C TYR A 168 -15.75 13.42 -1.27
N ALA A 169 -16.45 13.95 -2.29
CA ALA A 169 -17.69 14.68 -2.10
C ALA A 169 -18.81 13.79 -1.54
N ASP A 170 -19.00 12.60 -2.12
CA ASP A 170 -20.01 11.62 -1.67
C ASP A 170 -19.69 11.14 -0.22
N LEU A 171 -18.40 10.95 0.10
CA LEU A 171 -17.97 10.53 1.42
C LEU A 171 -18.14 11.65 2.47
N LEU A 172 -17.87 12.89 2.09
CA LEU A 172 -18.09 14.06 2.95
C LEU A 172 -19.57 14.21 3.32
N ASP A 173 -20.45 14.09 2.33
CA ASP A 173 -21.92 14.15 2.56
C ASP A 173 -22.38 13.09 3.58
N VAL A 174 -21.85 11.87 3.44
CA VAL A 174 -22.12 10.76 4.39
C VAL A 174 -21.58 11.08 5.78
N ALA A 175 -20.37 11.67 5.87
CA ALA A 175 -19.76 12.01 7.15
C ALA A 175 -20.50 13.15 7.88
N GLU A 176 -20.86 14.22 7.16
CA GLU A 176 -21.60 15.35 7.69
C GLU A 176 -22.99 14.94 8.21
N LYS A 177 -23.62 13.95 7.58
CA LYS A 177 -24.93 13.40 8.01
C LYS A 177 -24.82 12.29 9.07
N GLY A 178 -23.62 11.82 9.38
CA GLY A 178 -23.39 10.69 10.28
C GLY A 178 -23.92 9.34 9.75
N GLU A 179 -24.12 9.22 8.43
CA GLU A 179 -24.73 8.06 7.79
C GLU A 179 -23.71 6.93 7.51
N TYR A 180 -22.95 6.55 8.51
CA TYR A 180 -21.81 5.60 8.38
C TYR A 180 -22.18 4.25 7.72
N GLU A 181 -23.44 3.82 7.75
CA GLU A 181 -23.91 2.60 7.10
C GLU A 181 -23.88 2.70 5.55
N LYS A 182 -23.83 3.91 4.99
CA LYS A 182 -23.69 4.14 3.54
C LYS A 182 -22.25 4.04 3.04
N VAL A 183 -21.26 4.13 3.93
CA VAL A 183 -19.83 4.10 3.57
C VAL A 183 -19.45 2.92 2.68
N PRO A 184 -19.86 1.66 2.96
CA PRO A 184 -19.49 0.53 2.11
C PRO A 184 -19.96 0.69 0.66
N VAL A 185 -21.11 1.31 0.45
CA VAL A 185 -21.64 1.56 -0.90
C VAL A 185 -20.83 2.63 -1.61
N VAL A 186 -20.53 3.74 -0.93
CA VAL A 186 -19.71 4.84 -1.48
C VAL A 186 -18.31 4.34 -1.86
N VAL A 187 -17.65 3.62 -0.96
CA VAL A 187 -16.32 3.06 -1.20
C VAL A 187 -16.33 2.03 -2.32
N ARG A 188 -17.34 1.15 -2.38
CA ARG A 188 -17.47 0.17 -3.46
C ARG A 188 -17.65 0.84 -4.83
N ASN A 189 -18.50 1.87 -4.92
CA ASN A 189 -18.71 2.61 -6.16
C ASN A 189 -17.41 3.26 -6.62
N TYR A 190 -16.67 3.88 -5.71
CA TYR A 190 -15.34 4.42 -6.01
C TYR A 190 -14.38 3.32 -6.50
N GLY A 191 -14.35 2.16 -5.83
CA GLY A 191 -13.52 1.02 -6.25
C GLY A 191 -13.83 0.55 -7.68
N ILE A 192 -15.10 0.52 -8.06
CA ILE A 192 -15.53 0.15 -9.43
C ILE A 192 -15.07 1.21 -10.45
N GLU A 193 -15.34 2.48 -10.20
CA GLU A 193 -15.01 3.54 -11.17
C GLU A 193 -13.49 3.78 -11.27
N SER A 194 -12.78 3.80 -10.15
CA SER A 194 -11.31 3.90 -10.14
C SER A 194 -10.65 2.68 -10.80
N GLY A 195 -11.21 1.49 -10.61
CA GLY A 195 -10.76 0.27 -11.28
C GLY A 195 -10.90 0.32 -12.80
N LYS A 196 -12.00 0.88 -13.33
CA LYS A 196 -12.16 1.10 -14.79
C LYS A 196 -11.09 2.04 -15.34
N VAL A 197 -10.81 3.16 -14.64
CA VAL A 197 -9.74 4.08 -15.03
C VAL A 197 -8.39 3.38 -14.98
N TRP A 198 -8.10 2.65 -13.89
CA TRP A 198 -6.86 1.90 -13.77
C TRP A 198 -6.64 0.92 -14.92
N LEU A 199 -7.64 0.12 -15.25
CA LEU A 199 -7.58 -0.84 -16.36
C LEU A 199 -7.32 -0.18 -17.72
N SER A 200 -7.70 1.08 -17.90
CA SER A 200 -7.47 1.80 -19.15
C SER A 200 -6.05 2.38 -19.29
N ILE A 201 -5.31 2.52 -18.19
CA ILE A 201 -4.00 3.19 -18.15
C ILE A 201 -2.84 2.29 -17.69
N ARG A 202 -3.12 1.16 -17.04
CA ARG A 202 -2.10 0.34 -16.39
C ARG A 202 -1.04 -0.22 -17.35
N ASP A 203 -1.43 -0.52 -18.60
CA ASP A 203 -0.53 -1.09 -19.60
C ASP A 203 0.45 -0.03 -20.17
N GLU A 204 0.19 1.25 -19.93
CA GLU A 204 1.05 2.38 -20.31
C GLU A 204 1.95 2.84 -19.15
N MET A 205 1.90 2.17 -18.01
CA MET A 205 2.66 2.54 -16.83
C MET A 205 4.17 2.43 -17.09
N PRO A 206 4.97 3.48 -16.76
CA PRO A 206 6.42 3.43 -16.87
C PRO A 206 7.03 2.29 -16.06
N LYS A 207 7.94 1.53 -16.67
CA LYS A 207 8.59 0.37 -16.00
C LYS A 207 9.51 0.78 -14.85
N ASP A 208 10.04 2.00 -14.89
CA ASP A 208 10.91 2.59 -13.88
C ASP A 208 10.15 3.28 -12.73
N LEU A 209 8.83 3.20 -12.73
CA LEU A 209 8.00 3.87 -11.73
C LEU A 209 8.27 3.36 -10.29
N VAL A 210 8.74 2.14 -10.14
CA VAL A 210 9.00 1.48 -8.85
C VAL A 210 10.47 1.30 -8.50
N ASP A 211 11.38 1.83 -9.34
CA ASP A 211 12.84 1.82 -9.09
C ASP A 211 13.29 2.77 -7.97
#